data_67b6ea750b1e62394aede832c1f596d8
#
_entry.id   67b6ea750b1e62394aede832c1f596d8
#
_cell.length_a   1.000
_cell.length_b   1.000
_cell.length_c   1.000
_cell.angle_alpha   90.00
_cell.angle_beta   90.00
_cell.angle_gamma   90.00
#
_symmetry.space_group_name_H-M   'P 1'
#
loop_
_entity.id
_entity.type
_entity.pdbx_description
1 polymer ?
#
loop_
_entity_poly.entity_id
_entity_poly.type
_entity_poly.pdbx_seq_one_letter_code
_entity_poly.pdbx_strand_id
1 'polypeptide(L)'
;MIKVNFGKEILELDIPRTNLAFNIRANEFPVPKSELEEIRNSLLNPIGSKRLKDIVKPNQTVVILGDDRTRLTPQDRIIPIVLEELYSAGIKPNQIKIIIATGTHRPMTEHEIEAKYSRHLMNEVEIKNHNYKDFNKLVDKGTTRRGTRIIVNKEFLEADIRIGIGGILPHHPVGWSGGAKILLPGVAGDETTSDMHLLGATEQQLGKIETPCRQEMEDFASEVGLEFIVNVIMDSDGKVLKCISGHFIKAHREAVKWGFEVFGVKFNEYADITLSSTYPMDYDLSQGDKGLFSAELATKPGGEIILLSPCAEGIAPTHGDTMAWLAQFDDDKIWEMLKNKQIEDRFAAAESMYLNHIKKHFKATLMMDPISTSIMRFHYISKNDLRLYLDHRLKIDHNLKIGVIHQSTEVLPIFSK
;
A
#
# COMPACT_ATOMS: atom_id res chain seq x y z
N MET A 1 -0.77 26.38 -17.11
CA MET A 1 -0.25 25.07 -17.58
C MET A 1 0.11 24.24 -16.36
N ILE A 2 -0.43 23.03 -16.25
CA ILE A 2 -0.20 22.10 -15.12
C ILE A 2 0.65 20.94 -15.64
N LYS A 3 1.70 20.60 -14.91
CA LYS A 3 2.58 19.47 -15.24
C LYS A 3 2.16 18.26 -14.38
N VAL A 4 1.82 17.15 -15.01
CA VAL A 4 1.41 15.91 -14.32
C VAL A 4 2.20 14.73 -14.86
N ASN A 5 2.60 13.81 -13.99
CA ASN A 5 3.34 12.62 -14.39
C ASN A 5 2.44 11.54 -15.01
N PHE A 6 2.96 10.90 -16.05
CA PHE A 6 2.52 9.62 -16.59
C PHE A 6 3.75 8.72 -16.71
N GLY A 7 3.96 7.87 -15.73
CA GLY A 7 5.27 7.27 -15.54
C GLY A 7 6.33 8.33 -15.31
N LYS A 8 7.47 8.17 -15.96
CA LYS A 8 8.57 9.16 -15.94
C LYS A 8 8.34 10.35 -16.87
N GLU A 9 7.34 10.28 -17.76
CA GLU A 9 7.01 11.38 -18.65
C GLU A 9 6.20 12.45 -17.93
N ILE A 10 6.35 13.70 -18.39
CA ILE A 10 5.58 14.84 -17.88
C ILE A 10 4.62 15.29 -18.97
N LEU A 11 3.32 15.24 -18.65
CA LEU A 11 2.28 15.80 -19.49
C LEU A 11 2.04 17.26 -19.10
N GLU A 12 1.90 18.13 -20.10
CA GLU A 12 1.57 19.54 -19.90
C GLU A 12 0.11 19.78 -20.31
N LEU A 13 -0.72 20.15 -19.34
CA LEU A 13 -2.16 20.37 -19.52
C LEU A 13 -2.50 21.84 -19.34
N ASP A 14 -3.25 22.39 -20.29
CA ASP A 14 -3.73 23.77 -20.21
C ASP A 14 -5.16 23.79 -19.68
N ILE A 15 -5.28 23.82 -18.35
CA ILE A 15 -6.57 23.93 -17.65
C ILE A 15 -6.76 25.40 -17.22
N PRO A 16 -7.83 26.08 -17.71
CA PRO A 16 -8.11 27.44 -17.29
C PRO A 16 -8.28 27.55 -15.77
N ARG A 17 -7.81 28.62 -15.15
CA ARG A 17 -7.89 28.79 -13.69
C ARG A 17 -9.32 28.72 -13.16
N THR A 18 -10.29 29.22 -13.91
CA THR A 18 -11.72 29.15 -13.56
C THR A 18 -12.30 27.74 -13.56
N ASN A 19 -11.65 26.81 -14.26
CA ASN A 19 -12.06 25.42 -14.37
C ASN A 19 -11.24 24.49 -13.47
N LEU A 20 -10.19 25.02 -12.82
CA LEU A 20 -9.35 24.22 -11.92
C LEU A 20 -9.98 24.19 -10.52
N ALA A 21 -10.54 23.05 -10.12
CA ALA A 21 -11.08 22.82 -8.78
C ALA A 21 -9.94 22.71 -7.74
N PHE A 22 -8.95 21.91 -8.05
CA PHE A 22 -7.78 21.72 -7.21
C PHE A 22 -6.59 21.16 -8.03
N ASN A 23 -5.39 21.37 -7.49
CA ASN A 23 -4.15 20.77 -7.97
C ASN A 23 -3.32 20.39 -6.74
N ILE A 24 -3.44 19.14 -6.29
CA ILE A 24 -2.96 18.69 -4.99
C ILE A 24 -1.91 17.61 -5.09
N ARG A 25 -1.01 17.61 -4.13
CA ARG A 25 0.03 16.61 -3.86
C ARG A 25 0.23 16.49 -2.35
N ALA A 26 0.97 15.52 -1.87
CA ALA A 26 1.34 15.43 -0.47
C ALA A 26 1.88 16.77 0.05
N ASN A 27 1.57 17.09 1.31
CA ASN A 27 2.02 18.33 1.93
C ASN A 27 3.55 18.36 2.05
N GLU A 28 4.15 19.54 1.86
CA GLU A 28 5.55 19.73 2.21
C GLU A 28 5.71 19.57 3.73
N PHE A 29 6.64 18.73 4.13
CA PHE A 29 6.93 18.46 5.52
C PHE A 29 8.42 18.68 5.80
N PRO A 30 8.80 19.27 6.94
CA PRO A 30 10.21 19.48 7.26
C PRO A 30 11.01 18.17 7.26
N VAL A 31 12.02 18.10 6.43
CA VAL A 31 12.97 16.98 6.44
C VAL A 31 13.84 17.09 7.68
N PRO A 32 14.01 16.00 8.49
CA PRO A 32 14.90 16.02 9.64
C PRO A 32 16.36 16.27 9.20
N LYS A 33 17.15 16.89 10.06
CA LYS A 33 18.59 17.14 9.78
C LYS A 33 19.36 15.85 9.50
N SER A 34 18.95 14.76 10.11
CA SER A 34 19.50 13.42 9.90
C SER A 34 18.38 12.38 10.01
N GLU A 35 18.15 11.63 8.94
CA GLU A 35 17.22 10.51 8.92
C GLU A 35 17.65 9.41 9.91
N LEU A 36 18.96 9.14 10.00
CA LEU A 36 19.51 8.12 10.90
C LEU A 36 19.28 8.49 12.36
N GLU A 37 19.40 9.78 12.72
CA GLU A 37 19.08 10.25 14.08
C GLU A 37 17.58 10.15 14.38
N GLU A 38 16.71 10.46 13.40
CA GLU A 38 15.25 10.31 13.55
C GLU A 38 14.88 8.85 13.84
N ILE A 39 15.48 7.90 13.09
CA ILE A 39 15.27 6.46 13.31
C ILE A 39 15.80 6.05 14.68
N ARG A 40 17.03 6.44 15.06
CA ARG A 40 17.61 6.14 16.38
C ARG A 40 16.76 6.67 17.52
N ASN A 41 16.32 7.92 17.42
CA ASN A 41 15.47 8.56 18.43
C ASN A 41 14.15 7.82 18.62
N SER A 42 13.57 7.30 17.54
CA SER A 42 12.37 6.47 17.61
C SER A 42 12.62 5.18 18.41
N LEU A 43 13.73 4.47 18.13
CA LEU A 43 14.09 3.23 18.85
C LEU A 43 14.45 3.49 20.33
N LEU A 44 14.99 4.66 20.64
CA LEU A 44 15.27 5.07 22.02
C LEU A 44 14.01 5.41 22.81
N ASN A 45 12.93 5.85 22.14
CA ASN A 45 11.67 6.31 22.73
C ASN A 45 10.44 5.60 22.12
N PRO A 46 10.35 4.27 22.23
CA PRO A 46 9.28 3.51 21.60
C PRO A 46 7.93 3.77 22.25
N ILE A 47 6.88 3.78 21.43
CA ILE A 47 5.51 4.05 21.87
C ILE A 47 4.84 2.78 22.37
N GLY A 48 4.45 2.75 23.64
CA GLY A 48 3.70 1.66 24.24
C GLY A 48 4.45 0.32 24.34
N SER A 49 5.79 0.37 24.29
CA SER A 49 6.70 -0.76 24.43
C SER A 49 7.94 -0.34 25.22
N LYS A 50 8.71 -1.31 25.69
CA LYS A 50 10.11 -1.10 26.13
C LYS A 50 11.00 -0.94 24.89
N ARG A 51 12.23 -0.46 25.08
CA ARG A 51 13.25 -0.46 24.02
C ARG A 51 13.50 -1.89 23.53
N LEU A 52 13.84 -2.00 22.26
CA LEU A 52 14.06 -3.31 21.63
C LEU A 52 15.13 -4.11 22.38
N LYS A 53 16.25 -3.50 22.74
CA LYS A 53 17.31 -4.14 23.54
C LYS A 53 16.87 -4.65 24.92
N ASP A 54 15.79 -4.11 25.47
CA ASP A 54 15.25 -4.51 26.80
C ASP A 54 14.16 -5.59 26.67
N ILE A 55 13.73 -5.90 25.44
CA ILE A 55 12.76 -6.96 25.13
C ILE A 55 13.47 -8.27 24.81
N VAL A 56 14.62 -8.21 24.11
CA VAL A 56 15.35 -9.37 23.60
C VAL A 56 16.36 -9.91 24.62
N LYS A 57 16.71 -11.21 24.47
CA LYS A 57 17.73 -11.90 25.28
C LYS A 57 18.79 -12.53 24.35
N PRO A 58 20.07 -12.66 24.77
CA PRO A 58 21.19 -13.03 23.91
C PRO A 58 21.07 -14.36 23.14
N ASN A 59 20.26 -15.31 23.62
CA ASN A 59 20.09 -16.65 23.01
C ASN A 59 18.80 -16.79 22.22
N GLN A 60 18.04 -15.71 22.00
CA GLN A 60 16.81 -15.73 21.22
C GLN A 60 17.07 -15.61 19.72
N THR A 61 16.18 -16.15 18.95
CA THR A 61 16.10 -15.97 17.49
C THR A 61 15.20 -14.78 17.16
N VAL A 62 15.57 -14.03 16.13
CA VAL A 62 14.86 -12.82 15.71
C VAL A 62 14.47 -12.91 14.24
N VAL A 63 13.21 -12.63 13.92
CA VAL A 63 12.77 -12.37 12.56
C VAL A 63 12.40 -10.90 12.38
N ILE A 64 12.97 -10.30 11.35
CA ILE A 64 12.63 -8.96 10.89
C ILE A 64 11.80 -9.09 9.62
N LEU A 65 10.60 -8.56 9.62
CA LEU A 65 9.78 -8.40 8.42
C LEU A 65 10.09 -7.04 7.78
N GLY A 66 10.53 -7.04 6.52
CA GLY A 66 10.70 -5.85 5.72
C GLY A 66 9.78 -5.89 4.51
N ASP A 67 9.35 -4.73 4.00
CA ASP A 67 8.49 -4.66 2.83
C ASP A 67 9.25 -4.87 1.50
N ASP A 68 8.49 -5.13 0.44
CA ASP A 68 9.01 -5.44 -0.88
C ASP A 68 9.27 -4.18 -1.74
N ARG A 69 9.60 -4.39 -3.03
CA ARG A 69 9.91 -3.35 -4.01
C ARG A 69 8.77 -2.38 -4.28
N THR A 70 7.53 -2.74 -3.96
CA THR A 70 6.34 -1.90 -4.18
C THR A 70 6.18 -0.80 -3.13
N ARG A 71 7.14 -0.66 -2.22
CA ARG A 71 7.18 0.37 -1.17
C ARG A 71 8.52 1.10 -1.19
N LEU A 72 8.49 2.39 -0.86
CA LEU A 72 9.69 3.24 -0.80
C LEU A 72 10.47 3.12 0.51
N THR A 73 10.01 2.33 1.48
CA THR A 73 10.67 2.18 2.79
C THR A 73 12.16 1.86 2.63
N PRO A 74 13.07 2.67 3.17
CA PRO A 74 14.51 2.50 3.00
C PRO A 74 15.05 1.45 3.97
N GLN A 75 14.87 0.17 3.63
CA GLN A 75 15.26 -0.96 4.47
C GLN A 75 16.75 -0.97 4.75
N ASP A 76 17.56 -0.59 3.77
CA ASP A 76 19.03 -0.44 3.85
C ASP A 76 19.51 0.60 4.88
N ARG A 77 18.68 1.57 5.23
CA ARG A 77 18.96 2.61 6.24
C ARG A 77 18.36 2.30 7.61
N ILE A 78 17.22 1.63 7.66
CA ILE A 78 16.50 1.33 8.91
C ILE A 78 17.07 0.08 9.59
N ILE A 79 17.24 -1.01 8.86
CA ILE A 79 17.63 -2.31 9.42
C ILE A 79 18.99 -2.24 10.13
N PRO A 80 20.05 -1.60 9.61
CA PRO A 80 21.31 -1.50 10.31
C PRO A 80 21.16 -0.91 11.73
N ILE A 81 20.30 0.10 11.91
CA ILE A 81 20.07 0.73 13.22
C ILE A 81 19.29 -0.21 14.15
N VAL A 82 18.35 -1.00 13.61
CA VAL A 82 17.66 -2.05 14.37
C VAL A 82 18.64 -3.14 14.79
N LEU A 83 19.57 -3.54 13.90
CA LEU A 83 20.62 -4.52 14.22
C LEU A 83 21.56 -4.02 15.33
N GLU A 84 21.92 -2.74 15.35
CA GLU A 84 22.72 -2.16 16.44
C GLU A 84 22.04 -2.34 17.81
N GLU A 85 20.73 -2.12 17.91
CA GLU A 85 19.96 -2.37 19.15
C GLU A 85 19.98 -3.85 19.54
N LEU A 86 19.80 -4.76 18.56
CA LEU A 86 19.84 -6.20 18.80
C LEU A 86 21.22 -6.69 19.23
N TYR A 87 22.26 -6.21 18.56
CA TYR A 87 23.66 -6.56 18.90
C TYR A 87 24.05 -6.04 20.29
N SER A 88 23.57 -4.85 20.64
CA SER A 88 23.81 -4.28 22.01
C SER A 88 23.18 -5.13 23.12
N ALA A 89 22.14 -5.92 22.78
CA ALA A 89 21.49 -6.89 23.67
C ALA A 89 22.14 -8.30 23.63
N GLY A 90 23.21 -8.49 22.83
CA GLY A 90 23.94 -9.73 22.70
C GLY A 90 23.41 -10.72 21.68
N ILE A 91 22.44 -10.33 20.84
CA ILE A 91 22.02 -11.11 19.68
C ILE A 91 23.15 -11.13 18.64
N LYS A 92 23.34 -12.26 17.95
CA LYS A 92 24.37 -12.42 16.92
C LYS A 92 23.73 -12.45 15.52
N PRO A 93 24.45 -12.10 14.45
CA PRO A 93 23.93 -12.10 13.08
C PRO A 93 23.26 -13.43 12.67
N ASN A 94 23.83 -14.57 13.04
CA ASN A 94 23.30 -15.89 12.71
C ASN A 94 22.00 -16.27 13.48
N GLN A 95 21.56 -15.45 14.41
CA GLN A 95 20.28 -15.57 15.12
C GLN A 95 19.18 -14.73 14.45
N ILE A 96 19.53 -13.93 13.44
CA ILE A 96 18.62 -12.97 12.80
C ILE A 96 18.32 -13.45 11.38
N LYS A 97 17.04 -13.39 11.01
CA LYS A 97 16.59 -13.55 9.64
C LYS A 97 15.72 -12.38 9.22
N ILE A 98 15.83 -11.98 7.96
CA ILE A 98 14.94 -11.02 7.34
C ILE A 98 14.02 -11.78 6.39
N ILE A 99 12.71 -11.62 6.56
CA ILE A 99 11.70 -12.14 5.63
C ILE A 99 11.07 -10.94 4.91
N ILE A 100 11.19 -10.92 3.59
CA ILE A 100 10.55 -9.92 2.75
C ILE A 100 9.07 -10.23 2.72
N ALA A 101 8.27 -9.33 3.25
CA ALA A 101 6.82 -9.44 3.39
C ALA A 101 6.11 -9.12 2.07
N THR A 102 6.21 -10.04 1.11
CA THR A 102 5.66 -9.88 -0.25
C THR A 102 4.14 -10.01 -0.30
N GLY A 103 3.50 -10.59 0.72
CA GLY A 103 2.09 -10.98 0.63
C GLY A 103 1.88 -11.90 -0.57
N THR A 104 0.95 -11.52 -1.46
CA THR A 104 0.67 -12.24 -2.71
C THR A 104 1.37 -11.63 -3.94
N HIS A 105 2.23 -10.63 -3.75
CA HIS A 105 3.04 -10.10 -4.83
C HIS A 105 4.07 -11.14 -5.32
N ARG A 106 4.60 -10.94 -6.54
CA ARG A 106 5.72 -11.73 -7.02
C ARG A 106 6.95 -11.57 -6.11
N PRO A 107 7.76 -12.64 -5.95
CA PRO A 107 9.01 -12.52 -5.21
C PRO A 107 9.96 -11.49 -5.86
N MET A 108 10.76 -10.84 -5.04
CA MET A 108 11.85 -9.98 -5.50
C MET A 108 13.00 -10.82 -6.05
N THR A 109 13.59 -10.36 -7.15
CA THR A 109 14.84 -10.90 -7.68
C THR A 109 16.03 -10.55 -6.79
N GLU A 110 17.15 -11.24 -6.92
CA GLU A 110 18.37 -10.92 -6.15
C GLU A 110 18.83 -9.47 -6.36
N HIS A 111 18.75 -8.96 -7.59
CA HIS A 111 19.08 -7.58 -7.91
C HIS A 111 18.15 -6.58 -7.22
N GLU A 112 16.84 -6.86 -7.16
CA GLU A 112 15.88 -6.01 -6.44
C GLU A 112 16.11 -6.05 -4.93
N ILE A 113 16.47 -7.23 -4.38
CA ILE A 113 16.83 -7.37 -2.96
C ILE A 113 18.08 -6.56 -2.66
N GLU A 114 19.11 -6.65 -3.49
CA GLU A 114 20.33 -5.87 -3.33
C GLU A 114 20.07 -4.35 -3.37
N ALA A 115 19.24 -3.92 -4.30
CA ALA A 115 18.88 -2.51 -4.45
C ALA A 115 18.12 -1.95 -3.23
N LYS A 116 17.29 -2.78 -2.57
CA LYS A 116 16.45 -2.35 -1.45
C LYS A 116 17.06 -2.59 -0.07
N TYR A 117 17.82 -3.67 0.08
CA TYR A 117 18.38 -4.10 1.37
C TYR A 117 19.89 -3.90 1.47
N SER A 118 20.55 -3.63 0.37
CA SER A 118 22.00 -3.52 0.18
C SER A 118 22.78 -4.84 0.22
N ARG A 119 23.87 -4.89 -0.54
CA ARG A 119 24.80 -6.04 -0.55
C ARG A 119 25.43 -6.28 0.82
N HIS A 120 25.69 -5.22 1.57
CA HIS A 120 26.26 -5.34 2.93
C HIS A 120 25.33 -6.15 3.84
N LEU A 121 24.04 -5.81 3.87
CA LEU A 121 23.05 -6.48 4.71
C LEU A 121 22.84 -7.95 4.28
N MET A 122 22.86 -8.22 2.95
CA MET A 122 22.75 -9.59 2.41
C MET A 122 23.94 -10.48 2.82
N ASN A 123 25.10 -9.89 3.06
CA ASN A 123 26.29 -10.63 3.55
C ASN A 123 26.29 -10.81 5.07
N GLU A 124 25.56 -9.99 5.80
CA GLU A 124 25.54 -9.98 7.26
C GLU A 124 24.47 -10.91 7.85
N VAL A 125 23.25 -10.90 7.27
CA VAL A 125 22.11 -11.69 7.74
C VAL A 125 21.38 -12.36 6.59
N GLU A 126 20.72 -13.48 6.89
CA GLU A 126 19.92 -14.20 5.88
C GLU A 126 18.69 -13.37 5.48
N ILE A 127 18.51 -13.12 4.17
CA ILE A 127 17.34 -12.41 3.61
C ILE A 127 16.64 -13.33 2.61
N LYS A 128 15.33 -13.50 2.75
CA LYS A 128 14.55 -14.34 1.84
C LYS A 128 13.15 -13.77 1.59
N ASN A 129 12.58 -14.08 0.41
CA ASN A 129 11.19 -13.78 0.11
C ASN A 129 10.25 -14.71 0.89
N HIS A 130 9.15 -14.16 1.36
CA HIS A 130 7.98 -14.97 1.70
C HIS A 130 7.44 -15.68 0.46
N ASN A 131 6.89 -16.87 0.64
CA ASN A 131 6.21 -17.61 -0.42
C ASN A 131 4.85 -18.12 0.08
N TYR A 132 3.81 -17.38 -0.25
CA TYR A 132 2.43 -17.65 0.17
C TYR A 132 1.81 -18.92 -0.44
N LYS A 133 2.44 -19.49 -1.48
CA LYS A 133 2.00 -20.72 -2.18
C LYS A 133 2.72 -21.98 -1.70
N ASP A 134 3.80 -21.85 -0.94
CA ASP A 134 4.56 -23.01 -0.44
C ASP A 134 4.00 -23.50 0.90
N PHE A 135 3.02 -24.39 0.83
CA PHE A 135 2.36 -24.94 2.01
C PHE A 135 3.32 -25.63 3.00
N ASN A 136 4.50 -26.07 2.55
CA ASN A 136 5.51 -26.67 3.45
C ASN A 136 6.17 -25.60 4.34
N LYS A 137 6.10 -24.35 3.94
CA LYS A 137 6.63 -23.19 4.67
C LYS A 137 5.56 -22.39 5.41
N LEU A 138 4.33 -22.87 5.42
CA LEU A 138 3.19 -22.26 6.10
C LEU A 138 2.69 -23.16 7.23
N VAL A 139 2.16 -22.55 8.28
CA VAL A 139 1.52 -23.22 9.41
C VAL A 139 0.12 -22.69 9.57
N ASP A 140 -0.84 -23.59 9.71
CA ASP A 140 -2.20 -23.30 10.10
C ASP A 140 -2.33 -23.32 11.63
N LYS A 141 -2.74 -22.20 12.23
CA LYS A 141 -2.94 -22.02 13.66
C LYS A 141 -4.41 -21.97 14.09
N GLY A 142 -5.32 -22.31 13.19
CA GLY A 142 -6.76 -22.21 13.43
C GLY A 142 -7.33 -20.90 12.90
N THR A 143 -8.15 -20.22 13.67
CA THR A 143 -8.86 -18.99 13.22
C THR A 143 -8.72 -17.86 14.23
N THR A 144 -8.75 -16.63 13.72
CA THR A 144 -8.92 -15.45 14.58
C THR A 144 -10.29 -15.47 15.27
N ARG A 145 -10.49 -14.61 16.23
CA ARG A 145 -11.80 -14.44 16.88
C ARG A 145 -12.92 -14.00 15.92
N ARG A 146 -12.57 -13.46 14.76
CA ARG A 146 -13.49 -13.04 13.69
C ARG A 146 -13.74 -14.12 12.65
N GLY A 147 -13.04 -15.27 12.74
CA GLY A 147 -13.23 -16.43 11.89
C GLY A 147 -12.28 -16.51 10.69
N THR A 148 -11.39 -15.55 10.48
CA THR A 148 -10.35 -15.64 9.43
C THR A 148 -9.33 -16.70 9.80
N ARG A 149 -9.02 -17.60 8.87
CA ARG A 149 -8.04 -18.65 9.06
C ARG A 149 -6.64 -18.10 9.22
N ILE A 150 -5.88 -18.58 10.20
CA ILE A 150 -4.52 -18.15 10.50
C ILE A 150 -3.52 -19.08 9.80
N ILE A 151 -3.20 -18.78 8.55
CA ILE A 151 -2.12 -19.45 7.81
C ILE A 151 -0.97 -18.46 7.71
N VAL A 152 0.19 -18.81 8.26
CA VAL A 152 1.31 -17.89 8.42
C VAL A 152 2.66 -18.58 8.16
N ASN A 153 3.66 -17.79 7.76
CA ASN A 153 5.03 -18.24 7.52
C ASN A 153 5.60 -18.97 8.75
N LYS A 154 6.10 -20.18 8.54
CA LYS A 154 6.63 -21.07 9.58
C LYS A 154 7.83 -20.46 10.30
N GLU A 155 8.80 -19.93 9.56
CA GLU A 155 10.02 -19.35 10.15
C GLU A 155 9.72 -18.08 10.97
N PHE A 156 8.72 -17.31 10.54
CA PHE A 156 8.22 -16.18 11.33
C PHE A 156 7.64 -16.65 12.68
N LEU A 157 6.83 -17.71 12.63
CA LEU A 157 6.16 -18.22 13.81
C LEU A 157 7.13 -18.88 14.81
N GLU A 158 8.18 -19.53 14.31
CA GLU A 158 9.20 -20.22 15.11
C GLU A 158 10.21 -19.27 15.79
N ALA A 159 10.27 -18.01 15.37
CA ALA A 159 11.15 -17.02 16.00
C ALA A 159 10.66 -16.61 17.39
N ASP A 160 11.61 -16.36 18.30
CA ASP A 160 11.32 -15.87 19.66
C ASP A 160 10.87 -14.41 19.65
N ILE A 161 11.44 -13.59 18.76
CA ILE A 161 11.18 -12.15 18.63
C ILE A 161 10.86 -11.81 17.18
N ARG A 162 9.79 -11.07 16.97
CA ARG A 162 9.27 -10.68 15.65
C ARG A 162 9.14 -9.17 15.55
N ILE A 163 9.81 -8.59 14.56
CA ILE A 163 9.88 -7.15 14.33
C ILE A 163 9.35 -6.84 12.95
N GLY A 164 8.48 -5.85 12.81
CA GLY A 164 7.94 -5.40 11.54
C GLY A 164 8.46 -4.02 11.14
N ILE A 165 8.98 -3.85 9.92
CA ILE A 165 9.46 -2.58 9.39
C ILE A 165 8.68 -2.22 8.13
N GLY A 166 8.05 -1.03 8.10
CA GLY A 166 7.26 -0.61 6.95
C GLY A 166 6.89 0.87 6.95
N GLY A 167 6.31 1.33 5.85
CA GLY A 167 5.87 2.71 5.69
C GLY A 167 4.40 2.93 6.09
N ILE A 168 4.08 4.16 6.50
CA ILE A 168 2.72 4.64 6.73
C ILE A 168 2.28 5.44 5.52
N LEU A 169 1.23 4.98 4.86
CA LEU A 169 0.58 5.62 3.71
C LEU A 169 -0.93 5.40 3.81
N PRO A 170 -1.76 6.30 3.28
CA PRO A 170 -3.18 6.01 3.07
C PRO A 170 -3.34 4.75 2.22
N HIS A 171 -4.27 3.88 2.55
CA HIS A 171 -4.40 2.60 1.86
C HIS A 171 -5.83 2.06 1.90
N HIS A 172 -6.43 1.89 0.74
CA HIS A 172 -7.64 1.08 0.60
C HIS A 172 -7.25 -0.41 0.56
N PRO A 173 -7.93 -1.35 1.25
CA PRO A 173 -9.11 -1.20 2.12
C PRO A 173 -8.79 -1.07 3.62
N VAL A 174 -7.52 -0.96 3.99
CA VAL A 174 -7.07 -1.06 5.39
C VAL A 174 -6.99 0.30 6.10
N GLY A 175 -7.38 1.36 5.41
CA GLY A 175 -7.31 2.75 5.89
C GLY A 175 -5.92 3.34 5.78
N TRP A 176 -4.95 2.77 6.48
CA TRP A 176 -3.53 3.14 6.50
C TRP A 176 -2.65 1.90 6.45
N SER A 177 -1.50 1.97 5.78
CA SER A 177 -0.48 0.92 5.81
C SER A 177 0.28 0.90 7.15
N GLY A 178 1.30 0.07 7.27
CA GLY A 178 2.08 -0.08 8.50
C GLY A 178 1.40 -0.88 9.61
N GLY A 179 2.01 -0.92 10.80
CA GLY A 179 1.52 -1.72 11.91
C GLY A 179 1.47 -3.22 11.57
N ALA A 180 0.40 -3.88 11.97
CA ALA A 180 0.17 -5.29 11.71
C ALA A 180 0.08 -5.67 10.22
N LYS A 181 -0.04 -4.68 9.30
CA LYS A 181 -0.09 -4.94 7.86
C LYS A 181 1.19 -5.60 7.32
N ILE A 182 2.33 -5.39 7.94
CA ILE A 182 3.56 -6.06 7.56
C ILE A 182 3.49 -7.58 7.78
N LEU A 183 2.61 -8.03 8.68
CA LEU A 183 2.37 -9.42 9.00
C LEU A 183 1.21 -10.02 8.19
N LEU A 184 0.05 -9.38 8.20
CA LEU A 184 -1.11 -9.72 7.36
C LEU A 184 -1.42 -8.56 6.41
N PRO A 185 -1.21 -8.69 5.11
CA PRO A 185 -0.95 -9.92 4.33
C PRO A 185 0.52 -10.35 4.23
N GLY A 186 1.49 -9.56 4.71
CA GLY A 186 2.91 -9.62 4.36
C GLY A 186 3.55 -11.01 4.39
N VAL A 187 3.25 -11.84 5.37
CA VAL A 187 3.77 -13.22 5.50
C VAL A 187 2.68 -14.25 5.78
N ALA A 188 1.44 -13.92 5.44
CA ALA A 188 0.30 -14.81 5.52
C ALA A 188 0.14 -15.68 4.27
N GLY A 189 -0.59 -16.77 4.40
CA GLY A 189 -0.99 -17.63 3.27
C GLY A 189 -2.08 -16.96 2.42
N ASP A 190 -2.32 -17.53 1.25
CA ASP A 190 -3.26 -17.00 0.24
C ASP A 190 -4.69 -16.84 0.78
N GLU A 191 -5.23 -17.88 1.40
CA GLU A 191 -6.59 -17.88 1.97
C GLU A 191 -6.76 -16.77 3.01
N THR A 192 -5.82 -16.67 3.95
CA THR A 192 -5.83 -15.64 5.02
C THR A 192 -5.77 -14.22 4.44
N THR A 193 -4.88 -14.02 3.46
CA THR A 193 -4.73 -12.74 2.77
C THR A 193 -6.01 -12.34 2.04
N SER A 194 -6.59 -13.27 1.30
CA SER A 194 -7.80 -13.06 0.52
C SER A 194 -9.02 -12.78 1.38
N ASP A 195 -9.20 -13.53 2.47
CA ASP A 195 -10.32 -13.32 3.39
C ASP A 195 -10.25 -11.94 4.06
N MET A 196 -9.05 -11.48 4.43
CA MET A 196 -8.87 -10.14 4.96
C MET A 196 -9.24 -9.06 3.93
N HIS A 197 -8.83 -9.21 2.65
CA HIS A 197 -9.18 -8.24 1.61
C HIS A 197 -10.68 -8.20 1.32
N LEU A 198 -11.36 -9.35 1.32
CA LEU A 198 -12.81 -9.43 1.13
C LEU A 198 -13.60 -8.66 2.21
N LEU A 199 -13.06 -8.49 3.42
CA LEU A 199 -13.69 -7.65 4.46
C LEU A 199 -13.78 -6.18 4.08
N GLY A 200 -12.92 -5.69 3.20
CA GLY A 200 -12.89 -4.30 2.74
C GLY A 200 -13.59 -4.06 1.40
N ALA A 201 -14.21 -5.10 0.81
CA ALA A 201 -14.71 -5.04 -0.57
C ALA A 201 -15.98 -4.20 -0.76
N THR A 202 -16.61 -3.73 0.29
CA THR A 202 -17.95 -3.11 0.20
C THR A 202 -17.98 -1.60 0.38
N GLU A 203 -16.93 -0.97 0.91
CA GLU A 203 -16.95 0.45 1.26
C GLU A 203 -15.60 1.14 1.07
N GLN A 204 -15.64 2.45 0.81
CA GLN A 204 -14.46 3.32 0.85
C GLN A 204 -13.87 3.37 2.27
N GLN A 205 -12.62 2.92 2.42
CA GLN A 205 -11.91 2.84 3.70
C GLN A 205 -10.68 3.74 3.78
N LEU A 206 -10.27 4.35 2.65
CA LEU A 206 -9.04 5.16 2.59
C LEU A 206 -9.02 6.24 3.67
N GLY A 207 -7.96 6.29 4.44
CA GLY A 207 -7.75 7.29 5.50
C GLY A 207 -8.51 7.02 6.82
N LYS A 208 -9.43 6.04 6.88
CA LYS A 208 -10.06 5.65 8.14
C LYS A 208 -9.02 4.98 9.05
N ILE A 209 -9.07 5.28 10.34
CA ILE A 209 -8.13 4.69 11.32
C ILE A 209 -8.57 3.26 11.67
N GLU A 210 -9.86 3.08 11.92
CA GLU A 210 -10.46 1.78 12.25
C GLU A 210 -11.25 1.27 11.06
N THR A 211 -10.83 0.14 10.51
CA THR A 211 -11.52 -0.57 9.43
C THR A 211 -11.68 -2.04 9.79
N PRO A 212 -12.64 -2.77 9.19
CA PRO A 212 -12.75 -4.21 9.42
C PRO A 212 -11.44 -4.95 9.13
N CYS A 213 -10.76 -4.60 8.03
CA CYS A 213 -9.46 -5.18 7.67
C CYS A 213 -8.37 -4.85 8.71
N ARG A 214 -8.33 -3.60 9.21
CA ARG A 214 -7.36 -3.20 10.23
C ARG A 214 -7.55 -3.99 11.52
N GLN A 215 -8.77 -4.13 11.97
CA GLN A 215 -9.10 -4.90 13.16
C GLN A 215 -8.73 -6.38 12.98
N GLU A 216 -8.97 -6.96 11.80
CA GLU A 216 -8.59 -8.35 11.50
C GLU A 216 -7.07 -8.55 11.53
N MET A 217 -6.30 -7.63 10.93
CA MET A 217 -4.83 -7.68 10.98
C MET A 217 -4.28 -7.58 12.41
N GLU A 218 -4.91 -6.77 13.25
CA GLU A 218 -4.48 -6.60 14.65
C GLU A 218 -4.87 -7.81 15.52
N ASP A 219 -6.03 -8.41 15.28
CA ASP A 219 -6.42 -9.68 15.89
C ASP A 219 -5.45 -10.79 15.48
N PHE A 220 -5.16 -10.91 14.19
CA PHE A 220 -4.18 -11.86 13.68
C PHE A 220 -2.79 -11.67 14.33
N ALA A 221 -2.29 -10.44 14.37
CA ALA A 221 -1.00 -10.13 15.00
C ALA A 221 -0.98 -10.44 16.51
N SER A 222 -2.12 -10.29 17.18
CA SER A 222 -2.26 -10.64 18.60
C SER A 222 -2.19 -12.16 18.83
N GLU A 223 -2.71 -12.97 17.89
CA GLU A 223 -2.70 -14.44 17.98
C GLU A 223 -1.33 -15.07 17.63
N VAL A 224 -0.59 -14.48 16.68
CA VAL A 224 0.68 -15.07 16.20
C VAL A 224 1.91 -14.38 16.80
N GLY A 225 1.75 -13.19 17.36
CA GLY A 225 2.81 -12.36 17.93
C GLY A 225 3.43 -11.39 16.92
N LEU A 226 3.63 -10.16 17.36
CA LEU A 226 4.43 -9.11 16.70
C LEU A 226 4.91 -8.17 17.81
N GLU A 227 6.14 -8.39 18.29
CA GLU A 227 6.64 -7.77 19.51
C GLU A 227 6.97 -6.29 19.33
N PHE A 228 7.40 -5.90 18.11
CA PHE A 228 7.86 -4.53 17.87
C PHE A 228 7.66 -4.13 16.40
N ILE A 229 7.37 -2.86 16.18
CA ILE A 229 7.34 -2.29 14.82
C ILE A 229 8.23 -1.05 14.73
N VAL A 230 8.74 -0.80 13.51
CA VAL A 230 9.38 0.45 13.12
C VAL A 230 8.65 0.96 11.88
N ASN A 231 7.90 2.04 12.02
CA ASN A 231 7.15 2.63 10.93
C ASN A 231 7.71 3.99 10.56
N VAL A 232 7.86 4.23 9.27
CA VAL A 232 8.35 5.50 8.73
C VAL A 232 7.28 6.18 7.89
N ILE A 233 7.26 7.50 7.97
CA ILE A 233 6.56 8.40 7.05
C ILE A 233 7.64 8.99 6.15
N MET A 234 7.44 8.96 4.84
CA MET A 234 8.43 9.33 3.84
C MET A 234 7.86 10.36 2.87
N ASP A 235 8.74 11.10 2.23
CA ASP A 235 8.37 11.84 1.02
C ASP A 235 8.37 10.93 -0.23
N SER A 236 8.02 11.50 -1.37
CA SER A 236 7.96 10.81 -2.66
C SER A 236 9.32 10.31 -3.17
N ASP A 237 10.42 10.79 -2.62
CA ASP A 237 11.78 10.36 -2.94
C ASP A 237 12.28 9.26 -1.97
N GLY A 238 11.44 8.83 -1.03
CA GLY A 238 11.77 7.82 -0.01
C GLY A 238 12.68 8.35 1.11
N LYS A 239 12.72 9.68 1.34
CA LYS A 239 13.39 10.26 2.50
C LYS A 239 12.51 10.11 3.73
N VAL A 240 13.08 9.70 4.83
CA VAL A 240 12.37 9.56 6.09
C VAL A 240 12.09 10.94 6.68
N LEU A 241 10.81 11.30 6.75
CA LEU A 241 10.34 12.52 7.39
C LEU A 241 10.11 12.32 8.88
N LYS A 242 9.58 11.14 9.24
CA LYS A 242 9.31 10.76 10.63
C LYS A 242 9.47 9.26 10.81
N CYS A 243 9.95 8.83 11.98
CA CYS A 243 10.02 7.44 12.39
C CYS A 243 9.32 7.25 13.73
N ILE A 244 8.46 6.24 13.82
CA ILE A 244 7.72 5.87 15.03
C ILE A 244 7.88 4.36 15.24
N SER A 245 8.34 3.96 16.43
CA SER A 245 8.51 2.55 16.76
C SER A 245 7.81 2.16 18.05
N GLY A 246 7.66 0.86 18.29
CA GLY A 246 7.08 0.31 19.52
C GLY A 246 6.00 -0.73 19.29
N HIS A 247 4.96 -0.71 20.12
CA HIS A 247 3.83 -1.65 20.07
C HIS A 247 3.04 -1.50 18.77
N PHE A 248 2.76 -2.59 18.08
CA PHE A 248 2.19 -2.60 16.72
C PHE A 248 0.86 -1.83 16.57
N ILE A 249 0.04 -1.71 17.61
CA ILE A 249 -1.16 -0.87 17.59
C ILE A 249 -0.84 0.57 18.00
N LYS A 250 -0.23 0.77 19.18
CA LYS A 250 -0.06 2.12 19.76
C LYS A 250 0.90 2.97 18.92
N ALA A 251 2.02 2.41 18.49
CA ALA A 251 2.96 3.09 17.63
C ALA A 251 2.37 3.36 16.23
N HIS A 252 1.59 2.42 15.68
CA HIS A 252 0.87 2.64 14.42
C HIS A 252 -0.13 3.80 14.52
N ARG A 253 -0.93 3.88 15.56
CA ARG A 253 -1.89 4.99 15.75
C ARG A 253 -1.19 6.34 15.87
N GLU A 254 -0.03 6.37 16.53
CA GLU A 254 0.78 7.60 16.59
C GLU A 254 1.37 7.96 15.23
N ALA A 255 1.89 6.97 14.49
CA ALA A 255 2.44 7.16 13.16
C ALA A 255 1.39 7.65 12.15
N VAL A 256 0.14 7.19 12.26
CA VAL A 256 -0.99 7.63 11.42
C VAL A 256 -1.29 9.12 11.61
N LYS A 257 -1.12 9.70 12.81
CA LYS A 257 -1.29 11.16 13.01
C LYS A 257 -0.31 11.94 12.13
N TRP A 258 0.95 11.51 12.09
CA TRP A 258 1.96 12.10 11.20
C TRP A 258 1.65 11.84 9.73
N GLY A 259 1.08 10.66 9.41
CA GLY A 259 0.57 10.35 8.08
C GLY A 259 -0.51 11.34 7.62
N PHE A 260 -1.43 11.74 8.48
CA PHE A 260 -2.43 12.77 8.16
C PHE A 260 -1.78 14.13 7.87
N GLU A 261 -0.75 14.51 8.61
CA GLU A 261 -0.04 15.79 8.37
C GLU A 261 0.66 15.83 7.01
N VAL A 262 1.22 14.71 6.57
CA VAL A 262 1.97 14.62 5.30
C VAL A 262 1.03 14.36 4.11
N PHE A 263 0.15 13.37 4.22
CA PHE A 263 -0.64 12.87 3.09
C PHE A 263 -2.07 13.40 3.05
N GLY A 264 -2.58 13.95 4.16
CA GLY A 264 -3.91 14.55 4.24
C GLY A 264 -3.92 15.94 3.64
N VAL A 265 -4.45 16.08 2.42
CA VAL A 265 -4.41 17.35 1.66
C VAL A 265 -5.79 17.94 1.55
N LYS A 266 -5.93 19.18 2.06
CA LYS A 266 -7.19 19.90 2.04
C LYS A 266 -7.51 20.43 0.64
N PHE A 267 -8.77 20.31 0.24
CA PHE A 267 -9.35 20.94 -0.94
C PHE A 267 -10.75 21.47 -0.59
N ASN A 268 -11.30 22.38 -1.39
CA ASN A 268 -12.54 23.11 -1.09
C ASN A 268 -13.60 23.08 -2.19
N GLU A 269 -13.31 22.44 -3.33
CA GLU A 269 -14.25 22.30 -4.43
C GLU A 269 -14.12 20.91 -5.08
N TYR A 270 -15.22 20.16 -5.19
CA TYR A 270 -15.22 18.86 -5.88
C TYR A 270 -15.11 19.04 -7.40
N ALA A 271 -14.36 18.16 -8.04
CA ALA A 271 -14.19 18.15 -9.49
C ALA A 271 -15.28 17.34 -10.21
N ASP A 272 -15.63 17.77 -11.43
CA ASP A 272 -16.42 16.98 -12.37
C ASP A 272 -15.56 15.92 -13.05
N ILE A 273 -14.26 16.23 -13.31
CA ILE A 273 -13.24 15.32 -13.80
C ILE A 273 -12.02 15.40 -12.89
N THR A 274 -11.57 14.28 -12.37
CA THR A 274 -10.32 14.20 -11.60
C THR A 274 -9.26 13.43 -12.39
N LEU A 275 -8.12 14.08 -12.64
CA LEU A 275 -6.92 13.45 -13.18
C LEU A 275 -6.08 12.91 -12.02
N SER A 276 -5.88 11.62 -11.98
CA SER A 276 -5.24 10.90 -10.88
C SER A 276 -3.92 10.27 -11.36
N SER A 277 -2.78 10.90 -11.06
CA SER A 277 -1.46 10.39 -11.44
C SER A 277 -0.86 9.52 -10.35
N THR A 278 -0.51 8.29 -10.69
CA THR A 278 -0.05 7.27 -9.74
C THR A 278 1.48 7.16 -9.62
N TYR A 279 2.23 7.85 -10.47
CA TYR A 279 3.70 7.85 -10.38
C TYR A 279 4.19 8.27 -8.98
N PRO A 280 5.16 7.56 -8.35
CA PRO A 280 6.00 6.48 -8.92
C PRO A 280 5.44 5.05 -8.70
N MET A 281 4.25 4.88 -8.16
CA MET A 281 3.64 3.58 -7.79
C MET A 281 2.73 3.04 -8.90
N ASP A 282 3.22 3.04 -10.14
CA ASP A 282 2.49 2.79 -11.39
C ASP A 282 2.96 1.52 -12.14
N TYR A 283 3.45 0.53 -11.38
CA TYR A 283 3.99 -0.72 -11.93
C TYR A 283 2.94 -1.57 -12.65
N ASP A 284 1.80 -1.75 -12.03
CA ASP A 284 0.65 -2.52 -12.50
C ASP A 284 -0.66 -1.87 -12.05
N LEU A 285 -1.80 -2.32 -12.57
CA LEU A 285 -3.09 -1.74 -12.24
C LEU A 285 -3.48 -1.97 -10.77
N SER A 286 -3.11 -3.12 -10.18
CA SER A 286 -3.44 -3.40 -8.77
C SER A 286 -2.65 -2.52 -7.77
N GLN A 287 -1.58 -1.88 -8.21
CA GLN A 287 -0.92 -0.84 -7.44
C GLN A 287 -1.47 0.55 -7.80
N GLY A 288 -1.71 0.80 -9.10
CA GLY A 288 -2.22 2.06 -9.61
C GLY A 288 -3.67 2.35 -9.21
N ASP A 289 -4.51 1.33 -9.03
CA ASP A 289 -5.93 1.49 -8.67
C ASP A 289 -6.16 2.27 -7.37
N LYS A 290 -5.17 2.28 -6.46
CA LYS A 290 -5.19 3.14 -5.25
C LYS A 290 -5.43 4.62 -5.58
N GLY A 291 -4.96 5.05 -6.75
CA GLY A 291 -5.24 6.38 -7.27
C GLY A 291 -6.73 6.62 -7.59
N LEU A 292 -7.49 5.58 -7.94
CA LEU A 292 -8.94 5.69 -8.14
C LEU A 292 -9.65 6.01 -6.81
N PHE A 293 -9.25 5.34 -5.72
CA PHE A 293 -9.84 5.56 -4.39
C PHE A 293 -9.47 6.92 -3.79
N SER A 294 -8.28 7.43 -4.08
CA SER A 294 -7.91 8.80 -3.73
C SER A 294 -8.77 9.80 -4.52
N ALA A 295 -8.92 9.61 -5.83
CA ALA A 295 -9.72 10.48 -6.68
C ALA A 295 -11.22 10.44 -6.34
N GLU A 296 -11.76 9.29 -5.92
CA GLU A 296 -13.13 9.16 -5.43
C GLU A 296 -13.47 10.19 -4.37
N LEU A 297 -12.55 10.44 -3.42
CA LEU A 297 -12.77 11.39 -2.32
C LEU A 297 -12.85 12.86 -2.76
N ALA A 298 -12.43 13.18 -3.98
CA ALA A 298 -12.37 14.55 -4.49
C ALA A 298 -13.22 14.79 -5.76
N THR A 299 -13.87 13.73 -6.27
CA THR A 299 -14.71 13.78 -7.46
C THR A 299 -16.19 13.87 -7.05
N LYS A 300 -16.98 14.67 -7.76
CA LYS A 300 -18.45 14.72 -7.57
C LYS A 300 -19.06 13.34 -7.81
N PRO A 301 -20.10 12.92 -7.08
CA PRO A 301 -20.83 11.69 -7.37
C PRO A 301 -21.26 11.65 -8.85
N GLY A 302 -20.99 10.54 -9.55
CA GLY A 302 -21.25 10.39 -10.98
C GLY A 302 -20.28 11.13 -11.90
N GLY A 303 -19.27 11.80 -11.36
CA GLY A 303 -18.20 12.46 -12.12
C GLY A 303 -17.26 11.45 -12.79
N GLU A 304 -16.21 11.96 -13.42
CA GLU A 304 -15.23 11.15 -14.14
C GLU A 304 -13.89 11.14 -13.41
N ILE A 305 -13.31 9.94 -13.27
CA ILE A 305 -11.94 9.75 -12.80
C ILE A 305 -11.10 9.26 -13.98
N ILE A 306 -10.04 10.00 -14.32
CA ILE A 306 -9.07 9.58 -15.32
C ILE A 306 -7.78 9.19 -14.60
N LEU A 307 -7.51 7.89 -14.54
CA LEU A 307 -6.29 7.35 -13.94
C LEU A 307 -5.13 7.45 -14.94
N LEU A 308 -4.08 8.14 -14.55
CA LEU A 308 -2.84 8.30 -15.32
C LEU A 308 -1.79 7.34 -14.77
N SER A 309 -1.77 6.10 -15.28
CA SER A 309 -0.92 5.02 -14.80
C SER A 309 -0.47 4.14 -15.96
N PRO A 310 0.81 4.11 -16.32
CA PRO A 310 1.33 3.28 -17.41
C PRO A 310 1.09 1.78 -17.22
N CYS A 311 1.17 1.28 -15.98
CA CYS A 311 0.97 -0.11 -15.63
C CYS A 311 1.84 -1.07 -16.48
N ALA A 312 3.14 -0.82 -16.55
CA ALA A 312 4.07 -1.55 -17.43
C ALA A 312 4.13 -3.07 -17.15
N GLU A 313 3.76 -3.52 -15.94
CA GLU A 313 3.64 -4.93 -15.57
C GLU A 313 2.21 -5.48 -15.76
N GLY A 314 1.32 -4.73 -16.38
CA GLY A 314 -0.03 -5.15 -16.71
C GLY A 314 -1.09 -4.91 -15.64
N ILE A 315 -2.08 -5.81 -15.56
CA ILE A 315 -3.18 -5.70 -14.58
C ILE A 315 -2.65 -6.03 -13.18
N ALA A 316 -2.05 -7.18 -13.03
CA ALA A 316 -1.36 -7.65 -11.83
C ALA A 316 -0.54 -8.88 -12.21
N PRO A 317 0.75 -8.98 -11.87
CA PRO A 317 1.62 -10.08 -12.30
C PRO A 317 1.15 -11.48 -11.85
N THR A 318 0.44 -11.56 -10.72
CA THR A 318 0.01 -12.85 -10.12
C THR A 318 -1.50 -13.08 -10.17
N HIS A 319 -2.30 -12.05 -10.36
CA HIS A 319 -3.77 -12.08 -10.23
C HIS A 319 -4.51 -11.58 -11.49
N GLY A 320 -3.76 -11.01 -12.46
CA GLY A 320 -4.32 -10.25 -13.57
C GLY A 320 -5.26 -11.04 -14.48
N ASP A 321 -4.96 -12.30 -14.75
CA ASP A 321 -5.82 -13.15 -15.60
C ASP A 321 -7.19 -13.39 -14.95
N THR A 322 -7.21 -13.66 -13.65
CA THR A 322 -8.46 -13.84 -12.91
C THR A 322 -9.22 -12.53 -12.78
N MET A 323 -8.54 -11.40 -12.50
CA MET A 323 -9.18 -10.08 -12.49
C MET A 323 -9.80 -9.73 -13.84
N ALA A 324 -9.11 -9.99 -14.94
CA ALA A 324 -9.60 -9.78 -16.29
C ALA A 324 -10.87 -10.61 -16.58
N TRP A 325 -10.86 -11.88 -16.17
CA TRP A 325 -12.03 -12.74 -16.29
C TRP A 325 -13.20 -12.27 -15.43
N LEU A 326 -12.95 -11.85 -14.17
CA LEU A 326 -13.97 -11.40 -13.23
C LEU A 326 -14.56 -10.01 -13.59
N ALA A 327 -13.87 -9.20 -14.38
CA ALA A 327 -14.32 -7.87 -14.78
C ALA A 327 -15.67 -7.85 -15.50
N GLN A 328 -16.16 -9.00 -16.00
CA GLN A 328 -17.46 -9.14 -16.65
C GLN A 328 -18.63 -9.35 -15.68
N PHE A 329 -18.35 -9.61 -14.40
CA PHE A 329 -19.36 -9.93 -13.40
C PHE A 329 -19.54 -8.77 -12.41
N ASP A 330 -20.75 -8.64 -11.87
CA ASP A 330 -21.05 -7.79 -10.73
C ASP A 330 -20.66 -8.47 -9.40
N ASP A 331 -20.73 -7.71 -8.31
CA ASP A 331 -20.32 -8.20 -6.99
C ASP A 331 -21.19 -9.35 -6.51
N ASP A 332 -22.50 -9.32 -6.76
CA ASP A 332 -23.42 -10.40 -6.36
C ASP A 332 -23.04 -11.72 -7.02
N LYS A 333 -22.69 -11.68 -8.32
CA LYS A 333 -22.24 -12.86 -9.05
C LYS A 333 -20.86 -13.32 -8.55
N ILE A 334 -19.93 -12.42 -8.27
CA ILE A 334 -18.62 -12.76 -7.70
C ILE A 334 -18.81 -13.45 -6.34
N TRP A 335 -19.66 -12.91 -5.44
CA TRP A 335 -19.99 -13.53 -4.17
C TRP A 335 -20.61 -14.92 -4.31
N GLU A 336 -21.55 -15.10 -5.26
CA GLU A 336 -22.13 -16.42 -5.56
C GLU A 336 -21.03 -17.42 -5.99
N MET A 337 -20.15 -17.00 -6.89
CA MET A 337 -19.06 -17.83 -7.40
C MET A 337 -18.04 -18.19 -6.30
N LEU A 338 -17.73 -17.24 -5.41
CA LEU A 338 -16.88 -17.50 -4.24
C LEU A 338 -17.51 -18.55 -3.30
N LYS A 339 -18.80 -18.41 -3.01
CA LYS A 339 -19.57 -19.36 -2.19
C LYS A 339 -19.60 -20.77 -2.79
N ASN A 340 -19.70 -20.84 -4.13
CA ASN A 340 -19.73 -22.10 -4.86
C ASN A 340 -18.32 -22.64 -5.18
N LYS A 341 -17.23 -22.02 -4.65
CA LYS A 341 -15.83 -22.39 -4.88
C LYS A 341 -15.45 -22.45 -6.37
N GLN A 342 -16.02 -21.58 -7.18
CA GLN A 342 -15.75 -21.44 -8.61
C GLN A 342 -14.60 -20.49 -8.91
N ILE A 343 -14.15 -19.71 -7.92
CA ILE A 343 -13.00 -18.81 -8.00
C ILE A 343 -11.92 -19.35 -7.06
N GLU A 344 -10.78 -19.74 -7.62
CA GLU A 344 -9.62 -20.18 -6.84
C GLU A 344 -8.85 -18.97 -6.30
N ASP A 345 -8.64 -17.96 -7.14
CA ASP A 345 -7.96 -16.72 -6.78
C ASP A 345 -8.94 -15.74 -6.09
N ARG A 346 -9.11 -15.92 -4.79
CA ARG A 346 -10.03 -15.12 -3.97
C ARG A 346 -9.54 -13.69 -3.78
N PHE A 347 -8.22 -13.45 -3.85
CA PHE A 347 -7.66 -12.10 -3.82
C PHE A 347 -8.08 -11.30 -5.07
N ALA A 348 -7.98 -11.92 -6.25
CA ALA A 348 -8.46 -11.30 -7.49
C ALA A 348 -9.96 -10.96 -7.43
N ALA A 349 -10.76 -11.77 -6.72
CA ALA A 349 -12.18 -11.47 -6.49
C ALA A 349 -12.37 -10.19 -5.67
N ALA A 350 -11.62 -10.01 -4.57
CA ALA A 350 -11.68 -8.80 -3.76
C ALA A 350 -11.27 -7.55 -4.56
N GLU A 351 -10.16 -7.61 -5.30
CA GLU A 351 -9.69 -6.53 -6.17
C GLU A 351 -10.70 -6.18 -7.27
N SER A 352 -11.35 -7.20 -7.86
CA SER A 352 -12.40 -6.99 -8.88
C SER A 352 -13.61 -6.26 -8.31
N MET A 353 -14.02 -6.57 -7.07
CA MET A 353 -15.12 -5.87 -6.39
C MET A 353 -14.73 -4.42 -6.03
N TYR A 354 -13.47 -4.16 -5.65
CA TYR A 354 -12.98 -2.80 -5.46
C TYR A 354 -13.10 -1.97 -6.74
N LEU A 355 -12.70 -2.53 -7.88
CA LEU A 355 -12.83 -1.87 -9.17
C LEU A 355 -14.30 -1.72 -9.61
N ASN A 356 -15.16 -2.68 -9.29
CA ASN A 356 -16.61 -2.59 -9.53
C ASN A 356 -17.23 -1.44 -8.72
N HIS A 357 -16.82 -1.24 -7.47
CA HIS A 357 -17.26 -0.09 -6.66
C HIS A 357 -16.99 1.22 -7.39
N ILE A 358 -15.78 1.44 -7.90
CA ILE A 358 -15.43 2.64 -8.66
C ILE A 358 -16.29 2.77 -9.93
N LYS A 359 -16.41 1.70 -10.74
CA LYS A 359 -17.20 1.71 -11.98
C LYS A 359 -18.70 1.98 -11.75
N LYS A 360 -19.22 1.58 -10.59
CA LYS A 360 -20.63 1.78 -10.21
C LYS A 360 -20.93 3.24 -9.87
N HIS A 361 -19.97 3.95 -9.29
CA HIS A 361 -20.19 5.29 -8.75
C HIS A 361 -19.61 6.42 -9.62
N PHE A 362 -18.66 6.09 -10.52
CA PHE A 362 -17.95 7.07 -11.34
C PHE A 362 -17.77 6.56 -12.77
N LYS A 363 -17.65 7.49 -13.71
CA LYS A 363 -17.10 7.16 -15.01
C LYS A 363 -15.59 6.99 -14.85
N ALA A 364 -15.12 5.75 -14.81
CA ALA A 364 -13.69 5.46 -14.68
C ALA A 364 -13.04 5.28 -16.07
N THR A 365 -12.03 6.11 -16.34
CA THR A 365 -11.24 6.13 -17.57
C THR A 365 -9.79 5.82 -17.24
N LEU A 366 -9.18 4.87 -17.94
CA LEU A 366 -7.77 4.54 -17.76
C LEU A 366 -6.95 5.11 -18.91
N MET A 367 -5.84 5.75 -18.56
CA MET A 367 -4.74 6.04 -19.46
C MET A 367 -3.58 5.16 -19.03
N MET A 368 -3.35 4.08 -19.76
CA MET A 368 -2.29 3.10 -19.52
C MET A 368 -1.68 2.65 -20.84
N ASP A 369 -0.50 2.06 -20.81
CA ASP A 369 0.12 1.49 -22.01
C ASP A 369 -0.74 0.33 -22.55
N PRO A 370 -0.79 0.10 -23.88
CA PRO A 370 -1.79 -0.72 -24.53
C PRO A 370 -1.61 -2.20 -24.22
N ILE A 371 -1.97 -2.60 -23.02
CA ILE A 371 -2.29 -3.98 -22.70
C ILE A 371 -3.79 -4.05 -22.83
N SER A 372 -4.28 -5.00 -23.59
CA SER A 372 -5.70 -5.36 -23.85
C SER A 372 -6.72 -4.72 -22.89
N THR A 373 -6.81 -3.42 -22.97
CA THR A 373 -7.52 -2.51 -22.07
C THR A 373 -9.02 -2.77 -22.06
N SER A 374 -9.56 -3.28 -23.17
CA SER A 374 -10.97 -3.70 -23.28
C SER A 374 -11.38 -4.79 -22.30
N ILE A 375 -10.44 -5.56 -21.77
CA ILE A 375 -10.70 -6.71 -20.90
C ILE A 375 -11.27 -6.28 -19.54
N MET A 376 -10.81 -5.14 -18.97
CA MET A 376 -11.23 -4.69 -17.64
C MET A 376 -12.52 -3.88 -17.61
N ARG A 377 -13.15 -3.65 -18.76
CA ARG A 377 -14.41 -2.87 -18.91
C ARG A 377 -14.35 -1.46 -18.33
N PHE A 378 -13.22 -0.81 -18.45
CA PHE A 378 -13.07 0.62 -18.24
C PHE A 378 -13.21 1.38 -19.55
N HIS A 379 -13.43 2.69 -19.46
CA HIS A 379 -13.16 3.59 -20.57
C HIS A 379 -11.65 3.76 -20.71
N TYR A 380 -11.20 4.06 -21.93
CA TYR A 380 -9.77 4.24 -22.21
C TYR A 380 -9.53 5.53 -22.97
N ILE A 381 -8.42 6.15 -22.66
CA ILE A 381 -7.95 7.33 -23.37
C ILE A 381 -6.45 7.19 -23.65
N SER A 382 -6.03 7.51 -24.86
CA SER A 382 -4.61 7.55 -25.17
C SER A 382 -3.98 8.84 -24.64
N LYS A 383 -2.66 8.81 -24.42
CA LYS A 383 -1.90 9.99 -24.05
C LYS A 383 -2.10 11.14 -25.04
N ASN A 384 -2.19 10.83 -26.35
CA ASN A 384 -2.35 11.84 -27.41
C ASN A 384 -3.76 12.45 -27.41
N ASP A 385 -4.77 11.71 -26.95
CA ASP A 385 -6.17 12.14 -26.98
C ASP A 385 -6.59 12.88 -25.72
N LEU A 386 -5.86 12.73 -24.60
CA LEU A 386 -6.22 13.34 -23.32
C LEU A 386 -6.48 14.84 -23.43
N ARG A 387 -5.52 15.57 -24.06
CA ARG A 387 -5.66 17.02 -24.23
C ARG A 387 -6.88 17.40 -25.06
N LEU A 388 -7.06 16.74 -26.20
CA LEU A 388 -8.22 16.99 -27.07
C LEU A 388 -9.53 16.66 -26.37
N TYR A 389 -9.55 15.62 -25.57
CA TYR A 389 -10.71 15.25 -24.75
C TYR A 389 -11.06 16.34 -23.74
N LEU A 390 -10.08 16.82 -22.97
CA LEU A 390 -10.31 17.88 -21.99
C LEU A 390 -10.75 19.19 -22.65
N ASP A 391 -10.11 19.59 -23.76
CA ASP A 391 -10.48 20.78 -24.55
C ASP A 391 -11.92 20.67 -25.06
N HIS A 392 -12.34 19.51 -25.53
CA HIS A 392 -13.70 19.27 -25.99
C HIS A 392 -14.71 19.35 -24.84
N ARG A 393 -14.40 18.77 -23.67
CA ARG A 393 -15.27 18.81 -22.49
C ARG A 393 -15.45 20.25 -21.98
N LEU A 394 -14.39 21.05 -21.95
CA LEU A 394 -14.42 22.47 -21.57
C LEU A 394 -15.19 23.35 -22.57
N LYS A 395 -15.21 23.00 -23.87
CA LYS A 395 -16.06 23.68 -24.86
C LYS A 395 -17.54 23.40 -24.70
N ILE A 396 -17.90 22.18 -24.28
CA ILE A 396 -19.30 21.77 -24.06
C ILE A 396 -19.83 22.40 -22.76
N ASP A 397 -19.01 22.37 -21.69
CA ASP A 397 -19.37 22.91 -20.39
C ASP A 397 -18.26 23.87 -19.89
N HIS A 398 -18.54 25.16 -20.02
CA HIS A 398 -17.60 26.19 -19.59
C HIS A 398 -17.45 26.28 -18.06
N ASN A 399 -18.35 25.68 -17.28
CA ASN A 399 -18.30 25.62 -15.83
C ASN A 399 -17.67 24.33 -15.31
N LEU A 400 -17.29 23.40 -16.19
CA LEU A 400 -16.68 22.13 -15.84
C LEU A 400 -15.49 22.33 -14.92
N LYS A 401 -15.45 21.58 -13.81
CA LYS A 401 -14.37 21.62 -12.83
C LYS A 401 -13.45 20.42 -12.99
N ILE A 402 -12.17 20.68 -13.13
CA ILE A 402 -11.12 19.67 -13.28
C ILE A 402 -10.23 19.71 -12.05
N GLY A 403 -10.04 18.56 -11.41
CA GLY A 403 -9.08 18.35 -10.33
C GLY A 403 -7.86 17.58 -10.79
N VAL A 404 -6.71 17.83 -10.18
CA VAL A 404 -5.48 17.08 -10.43
C VAL A 404 -4.91 16.60 -9.09
N ILE A 405 -4.65 15.30 -8.99
CA ILE A 405 -3.98 14.68 -7.85
C ILE A 405 -2.66 14.08 -8.36
N HIS A 406 -1.55 14.58 -7.82
CA HIS A 406 -0.23 14.02 -8.05
C HIS A 406 0.06 12.94 -7.03
N GLN A 407 0.79 11.87 -7.43
CA GLN A 407 1.16 10.78 -6.52
C GLN A 407 -0.06 10.25 -5.76
N SER A 408 -1.15 10.06 -6.50
CA SER A 408 -2.49 9.82 -5.95
C SER A 408 -2.59 8.53 -5.13
N THR A 409 -1.66 7.60 -5.28
CA THR A 409 -1.56 6.40 -4.45
C THR A 409 -1.15 6.69 -2.99
N GLU A 410 -0.66 7.92 -2.73
CA GLU A 410 -0.16 8.35 -1.42
C GLU A 410 -0.97 9.51 -0.83
N VAL A 411 -1.73 10.24 -1.66
CA VAL A 411 -2.51 11.41 -1.23
C VAL A 411 -3.88 11.02 -0.70
N LEU A 412 -4.24 11.58 0.45
CA LEU A 412 -5.58 11.50 1.05
C LEU A 412 -6.27 12.87 0.91
N PRO A 413 -7.15 13.07 -0.08
CA PRO A 413 -7.93 14.29 -0.21
C PRO A 413 -8.89 14.47 0.96
N ILE A 414 -8.88 15.65 1.59
CA ILE A 414 -9.73 16.01 2.72
C ILE A 414 -10.54 17.25 2.37
N PHE A 415 -11.85 17.09 2.23
CA PHE A 415 -12.71 18.23 1.96
C PHE A 415 -12.75 19.18 3.16
N SER A 416 -12.47 20.44 2.92
CA SER A 416 -12.55 21.49 3.94
C SER A 416 -13.44 22.61 3.42
N LYS A 417 -14.53 22.91 4.16
CA LYS A 417 -15.39 24.08 3.88
C LYS A 417 -14.65 25.37 4.16
#